data_8abaed783ff80bffbb5732c2118ff91c
#
_entry.id   8abaed783ff80bffbb5732c2118ff91c
#
_cell.length_a   1.000
_cell.length_b   1.000
_cell.length_c   1.000
_cell.angle_alpha   90.00
_cell.angle_beta   90.00
_cell.angle_gamma   90.00
#
_symmetry.space_group_name_H-M   'P 1'
#
loop_
_entity.id
_entity.type
_entity.pdbx_description
1 polymer ?
#
loop_
_entity_poly.entity_id
_entity_poly.type
_entity_poly.pdbx_seq_one_letter_code
_entity_poly.pdbx_strand_id
1 'polypeptide(L)'
;NHNPVVFDRFGYDKGCDIPVSSDFTRNLKPLLDLYGSDARLRMILFTLDETTYSRELAPLAGHYPALRLGPPWWFHDSLNGMRRFRDLAMETAGLYNTAGFNDDTRAFPSIPARHDLARRVDANWIAGLVVRGIIDQADADEMIHDAAYRLAKRAYKFD
;
A
#
# COMPACT_ATOMS: atom_id res chain seq x y z
N ASN A 1 -18.91 4.38 -4.53
CA ASN A 1 -19.01 5.21 -5.74
C ASN A 1 -19.28 6.66 -5.34
N HIS A 2 -18.38 7.55 -5.71
CA HIS A 2 -18.47 8.98 -5.40
C HIS A 2 -19.37 9.78 -6.37
N ASN A 3 -19.79 9.15 -7.46
CA ASN A 3 -20.68 9.78 -8.43
C ASN A 3 -22.13 9.27 -8.26
N PRO A 4 -22.98 10.02 -7.55
CA PRO A 4 -24.35 9.58 -7.26
C PRO A 4 -25.18 9.37 -8.53
N VAL A 5 -24.99 10.16 -9.58
CA VAL A 5 -25.72 10.00 -10.84
C VAL A 5 -25.39 8.68 -11.53
N VAL A 6 -24.11 8.31 -11.53
CA VAL A 6 -23.66 7.02 -12.08
C VAL A 6 -24.14 5.86 -11.20
N PHE A 7 -24.09 6.04 -9.88
CA PHE A 7 -24.58 5.05 -8.93
C PHE A 7 -26.09 4.78 -9.11
N ASP A 8 -26.89 5.83 -9.17
CA ASP A 8 -28.34 5.72 -9.34
C ASP A 8 -28.72 5.04 -10.65
N ARG A 9 -27.93 5.27 -11.70
CA ARG A 9 -28.20 4.75 -13.04
C ARG A 9 -27.69 3.33 -13.24
N PHE A 10 -26.57 2.96 -12.68
CA PHE A 10 -25.84 1.74 -13.00
C PHE A 10 -25.54 0.84 -11.79
N GLY A 11 -25.75 1.32 -10.56
CA GLY A 11 -25.44 0.60 -9.33
C GLY A 11 -23.97 0.64 -8.93
N TYR A 12 -23.58 -0.34 -8.12
CA TYR A 12 -22.22 -0.48 -7.60
C TYR A 12 -21.20 -0.77 -8.71
N ASP A 13 -19.97 -0.40 -8.47
CA ASP A 13 -18.79 -0.72 -9.27
C ASP A 13 -18.78 -0.17 -10.70
N LYS A 14 -19.74 0.63 -11.06
CA LYS A 14 -19.80 1.28 -12.39
C LYS A 14 -19.27 2.71 -12.29
N GLY A 15 -18.18 3.01 -13.01
CA GLY A 15 -17.58 4.34 -13.06
C GLY A 15 -17.16 4.91 -11.71
N CYS A 16 -16.83 4.06 -10.75
CA CYS A 16 -16.37 4.49 -9.43
C CYS A 16 -14.84 4.51 -9.27
N ASP A 17 -14.14 4.21 -10.30
CA ASP A 17 -12.68 4.13 -10.37
C ASP A 17 -12.02 5.49 -10.65
N ILE A 18 -12.77 6.55 -10.87
CA ILE A 18 -12.21 7.89 -10.90
C ILE A 18 -11.97 8.35 -9.46
N PRO A 19 -10.72 8.65 -9.07
CA PRO A 19 -10.41 9.03 -7.70
C PRO A 19 -11.03 10.39 -7.35
N VAL A 20 -11.55 10.48 -6.14
CA VAL A 20 -11.96 11.76 -5.54
C VAL A 20 -10.87 12.17 -4.58
N SER A 21 -10.53 13.45 -4.59
CA SER A 21 -9.63 14.01 -3.59
C SER A 21 -10.18 13.75 -2.19
N SER A 22 -9.37 13.13 -1.35
CA SER A 22 -9.68 12.82 0.04
C SER A 22 -8.60 13.42 0.94
N ASP A 23 -9.01 14.12 1.99
CA ASP A 23 -8.11 14.68 2.99
C ASP A 23 -7.95 13.65 4.12
N PHE A 24 -7.01 12.73 3.97
CA PHE A 24 -6.73 11.70 4.98
C PHE A 24 -6.14 12.31 6.25
N THR A 25 -5.25 13.27 6.10
CA THR A 25 -4.58 13.89 7.23
C THR A 25 -5.57 14.54 8.17
N ARG A 26 -6.47 15.35 7.63
CA ARG A 26 -7.48 16.06 8.43
C ARG A 26 -8.52 15.11 9.00
N ASN A 27 -9.02 14.20 8.16
CA ASN A 27 -10.14 13.34 8.55
C ASN A 27 -9.74 12.25 9.55
N LEU A 28 -8.50 11.76 9.49
CA LEU A 28 -7.99 10.77 10.45
C LEU A 28 -7.46 11.40 11.75
N LYS A 29 -7.18 12.69 11.75
CA LYS A 29 -6.56 13.37 12.90
C LYS A 29 -7.26 13.10 14.24
N PRO A 30 -8.59 13.21 14.38
CA PRO A 30 -9.24 12.97 15.68
C PRO A 30 -9.03 11.55 16.22
N LEU A 31 -8.99 10.57 15.33
CA LEU A 31 -8.74 9.17 15.69
C LEU A 31 -7.27 8.95 16.04
N LEU A 32 -6.37 9.49 15.22
CA LEU A 32 -4.93 9.26 15.35
C LEU A 32 -4.33 10.01 16.56
N ASP A 33 -4.86 11.17 16.92
CA ASP A 33 -4.45 11.89 18.13
C ASP A 33 -4.72 11.07 19.39
N LEU A 34 -5.79 10.26 19.38
CA LEU A 34 -6.17 9.44 20.53
C LEU A 34 -5.53 8.04 20.50
N TYR A 35 -5.47 7.43 19.35
CA TYR A 35 -5.14 6.00 19.22
C TYR A 35 -4.01 5.69 18.25
N GLY A 36 -3.42 6.68 17.59
CA GLY A 36 -2.39 6.46 16.56
C GLY A 36 -1.13 5.76 17.07
N SER A 37 -0.84 5.88 18.37
CA SER A 37 0.26 5.19 19.05
C SER A 37 -0.17 3.94 19.83
N ASP A 38 -1.45 3.57 19.81
CA ASP A 38 -1.95 2.39 20.51
C ASP A 38 -1.64 1.12 19.71
N ALA A 39 -0.85 0.23 20.29
CA ALA A 39 -0.46 -1.05 19.65
C ALA A 39 -1.65 -1.97 19.32
N ARG A 40 -2.80 -1.76 19.96
CA ARG A 40 -4.03 -2.53 19.69
C ARG A 40 -4.71 -2.10 18.39
N LEU A 41 -4.58 -0.82 18.01
CA LEU A 41 -5.14 -0.31 16.75
C LEU A 41 -4.23 -0.71 15.59
N ARG A 42 -4.84 -1.20 14.52
CA ARG A 42 -4.20 -1.42 13.22
C ARG A 42 -5.14 -0.97 12.12
N MET A 43 -4.66 -0.04 11.31
CA MET A 43 -5.38 0.44 10.13
C MET A 43 -4.50 0.27 8.90
N ILE A 44 -5.07 -0.27 7.83
CA ILE A 44 -4.42 -0.37 6.53
C ILE A 44 -5.15 0.59 5.60
N LEU A 45 -4.43 1.57 5.07
CA LEU A 45 -5.01 2.62 4.25
C LEU A 45 -4.76 2.37 2.77
N PHE A 46 -5.81 2.53 1.99
CA PHE A 46 -5.80 2.40 0.54
C PHE A 46 -6.30 3.69 -0.11
N THR A 47 -5.81 3.99 -1.30
CA THR A 47 -6.31 5.10 -2.11
C THR A 47 -6.19 4.78 -3.60
N LEU A 48 -7.07 5.37 -4.40
CA LEU A 48 -6.98 5.39 -5.86
C LEU A 48 -6.17 6.59 -6.37
N ASP A 49 -5.92 7.58 -5.49
CA ASP A 49 -5.18 8.77 -5.83
C ASP A 49 -3.69 8.58 -5.53
N GLU A 50 -2.89 8.41 -6.58
CA GLU A 50 -1.45 8.19 -6.47
C GLU A 50 -0.73 9.34 -5.75
N THR A 51 -1.18 10.57 -5.92
CA THR A 51 -0.55 11.74 -5.31
C THR A 51 -0.71 11.74 -3.79
N THR A 52 -1.76 11.12 -3.28
CA THR A 52 -2.05 11.01 -1.85
C THR A 52 -1.03 10.11 -1.13
N TYR A 53 -0.40 9.15 -1.82
CA TYR A 53 0.63 8.31 -1.19
C TYR A 53 1.79 9.14 -0.64
N SER A 54 2.41 9.99 -1.45
CA SER A 54 3.57 10.78 -1.00
C SER A 54 3.17 11.96 -0.11
N ARG A 55 2.03 12.59 -0.39
CA ARG A 55 1.60 13.78 0.33
C ARG A 55 1.03 13.50 1.72
N GLU A 56 0.29 12.41 1.88
CA GLU A 56 -0.46 12.15 3.11
C GLU A 56 -0.19 10.77 3.72
N LEU A 57 -0.41 9.69 2.96
CA LEU A 57 -0.43 8.35 3.52
C LEU A 57 0.95 7.88 3.99
N ALA A 58 2.01 8.15 3.22
CA ALA A 58 3.35 7.78 3.62
C ALA A 58 3.83 8.56 4.87
N PRO A 59 3.68 9.89 4.96
CA PRO A 59 3.95 10.62 6.18
C PRO A 59 3.14 10.14 7.39
N LEU A 60 1.85 9.87 7.21
CA LEU A 60 0.99 9.36 8.29
C LEU A 60 1.45 7.97 8.77
N ALA A 61 1.73 7.04 7.85
CA ALA A 61 2.21 5.70 8.21
C ALA A 61 3.62 5.70 8.80
N GLY A 62 4.46 6.65 8.39
CA GLY A 62 5.80 6.84 8.98
C GLY A 62 5.75 7.41 10.40
N HIS A 63 4.70 8.17 10.73
CA HIS A 63 4.54 8.80 12.04
C HIS A 63 3.74 7.96 13.04
N TYR A 64 2.61 7.38 12.61
CA TYR A 64 1.70 6.67 13.51
C TYR A 64 1.89 5.15 13.44
N PRO A 65 2.34 4.50 14.53
CA PRO A 65 2.52 3.03 14.58
C PRO A 65 1.26 2.22 14.26
N ALA A 66 0.09 2.81 14.45
CA ALA A 66 -1.19 2.17 14.12
C ALA A 66 -1.44 2.01 12.62
N LEU A 67 -0.73 2.78 11.77
CA LEU A 67 -1.00 2.81 10.34
C LEU A 67 -0.08 1.92 9.53
N ARG A 68 -0.62 1.37 8.45
CA ARG A 68 0.11 0.71 7.37
C ARG A 68 -0.43 1.17 6.03
N LEU A 69 0.45 1.32 5.04
CA LEU A 69 0.04 1.52 3.66
C LEU A 69 -0.41 0.18 3.08
N GLY A 70 -1.60 0.17 2.52
CA GLY A 70 -2.04 -0.90 1.64
C GLY A 70 -1.18 -0.95 0.37
N PRO A 71 -1.13 -2.10 -0.31
CA PRO A 71 -0.40 -2.21 -1.57
C PRO A 71 -1.01 -1.33 -2.66
N PRO A 72 -0.30 -1.13 -3.77
CA PRO A 72 -0.86 -0.50 -4.95
C PRO A 72 -2.17 -1.19 -5.35
N TRP A 73 -3.20 -0.39 -5.52
CA TRP A 73 -4.55 -0.90 -5.74
C TRP A 73 -5.14 -0.24 -6.98
N TRP A 74 -6.00 -0.96 -7.70
CA TRP A 74 -6.69 -0.50 -8.90
C TRP A 74 -5.72 -0.02 -9.99
N PHE A 75 -5.67 1.29 -10.29
CA PHE A 75 -4.78 1.84 -11.33
C PHE A 75 -3.29 1.70 -11.03
N HIS A 76 -2.93 1.65 -9.74
CA HIS A 76 -1.54 1.49 -9.32
C HIS A 76 -1.11 0.04 -9.28
N ASP A 77 -2.04 -0.89 -9.51
CA ASP A 77 -1.80 -2.32 -9.59
C ASP A 77 -1.38 -2.73 -11.02
N SER A 78 -0.36 -2.06 -11.51
CA SER A 78 0.32 -2.30 -12.78
C SER A 78 1.82 -2.29 -12.55
N LEU A 79 2.61 -2.80 -13.48
CA LEU A 79 4.07 -2.86 -13.35
C LEU A 79 4.67 -1.50 -12.96
N ASN A 80 4.32 -0.46 -13.68
CA ASN A 80 4.84 0.88 -13.41
C ASN A 80 4.19 1.51 -12.18
N GLY A 81 2.92 1.24 -11.92
CA GLY A 81 2.23 1.70 -10.73
C GLY A 81 2.84 1.13 -9.45
N MET A 82 3.13 -0.16 -9.41
CA MET A 82 3.81 -0.82 -8.27
C MET A 82 5.19 -0.21 -8.01
N ARG A 83 5.97 0.07 -9.06
CA ARG A 83 7.29 0.71 -8.93
C ARG A 83 7.16 2.12 -8.35
N ARG A 84 6.29 2.95 -8.94
CA ARG A 84 6.05 4.31 -8.42
C ARG A 84 5.57 4.30 -6.98
N PHE A 85 4.71 3.36 -6.61
CA PHE A 85 4.28 3.22 -5.22
C PHE A 85 5.47 3.01 -4.28
N ARG A 86 6.41 2.11 -4.63
CA ARG A 86 7.62 1.91 -3.83
C ARG A 86 8.44 3.20 -3.72
N ASP A 87 8.65 3.90 -4.82
CA ASP A 87 9.40 5.15 -4.85
C ASP A 87 8.71 6.26 -4.03
N LEU A 88 7.38 6.37 -4.11
CA LEU A 88 6.61 7.37 -3.38
C LEU A 88 6.47 7.10 -1.88
N ALA A 89 6.46 5.83 -1.47
CA ALA A 89 6.18 5.45 -0.09
C ALA A 89 7.46 5.29 0.75
N MET A 90 8.57 4.87 0.12
CA MET A 90 9.73 4.37 0.85
C MET A 90 10.47 5.41 1.68
N GLU A 91 10.65 6.62 1.16
CA GLU A 91 11.46 7.64 1.87
C GLU A 91 10.79 8.13 3.16
N THR A 92 9.47 8.05 3.22
CA THR A 92 8.71 8.61 4.34
C THR A 92 8.10 7.52 5.23
N ALA A 93 7.48 6.50 4.64
CA ALA A 93 6.91 5.39 5.41
C ALA A 93 7.93 4.28 5.68
N GLY A 94 8.79 3.98 4.71
CA GLY A 94 9.64 2.80 4.72
C GLY A 94 8.87 1.52 4.37
N LEU A 95 9.60 0.46 4.00
CA LEU A 95 9.03 -0.82 3.62
C LEU A 95 8.15 -1.42 4.73
N TYR A 96 8.61 -1.33 5.98
CA TYR A 96 8.00 -2.01 7.13
C TYR A 96 6.68 -1.38 7.62
N ASN A 97 6.33 -0.21 7.12
CA ASN A 97 5.02 0.41 7.32
C ASN A 97 4.05 0.17 6.16
N THR A 98 4.34 -0.81 5.30
CA THR A 98 3.44 -1.30 4.26
C THR A 98 2.83 -2.66 4.62
N ALA A 99 1.74 -3.03 3.97
CA ALA A 99 1.00 -4.26 4.25
C ALA A 99 1.35 -5.43 3.31
N GLY A 100 2.42 -5.32 2.53
CA GLY A 100 2.73 -6.31 1.50
C GLY A 100 1.86 -6.14 0.26
N PHE A 101 1.60 -7.23 -0.46
CA PHE A 101 0.76 -7.26 -1.65
C PHE A 101 -0.50 -8.07 -1.39
N ASN A 102 -1.63 -7.62 -1.94
CA ASN A 102 -2.87 -8.39 -2.06
C ASN A 102 -3.48 -8.17 -3.45
N ASP A 103 -4.04 -9.20 -4.03
CA ASP A 103 -4.50 -9.19 -5.43
C ASP A 103 -5.86 -8.50 -5.61
N ASP A 104 -6.69 -8.48 -4.58
CA ASP A 104 -8.06 -7.92 -4.62
C ASP A 104 -8.88 -8.44 -5.82
N THR A 105 -8.83 -9.74 -6.07
CA THR A 105 -9.46 -10.36 -7.24
C THR A 105 -10.71 -11.14 -6.89
N ARG A 106 -11.63 -11.23 -7.86
CA ARG A 106 -12.73 -12.20 -7.87
C ARG A 106 -12.38 -13.49 -8.61
N ALA A 107 -11.23 -13.52 -9.28
CA ALA A 107 -10.77 -14.65 -10.08
C ALA A 107 -9.64 -15.39 -9.34
N PHE A 108 -9.97 -16.33 -8.47
CA PHE A 108 -8.99 -17.10 -7.69
C PHE A 108 -7.78 -17.63 -8.47
N PRO A 109 -7.93 -18.10 -9.73
CA PRO A 109 -6.77 -18.53 -10.51
C PRO A 109 -5.76 -17.42 -10.82
N SER A 110 -6.14 -16.14 -10.74
CA SER A 110 -5.21 -15.03 -10.95
C SER A 110 -4.27 -14.78 -9.78
N ILE A 111 -4.66 -15.19 -8.56
CA ILE A 111 -3.89 -14.91 -7.33
C ILE A 111 -2.43 -15.35 -7.43
N PRO A 112 -2.09 -16.61 -7.82
CA PRO A 112 -0.70 -17.02 -7.91
C PRO A 112 0.11 -16.20 -8.91
N ALA A 113 -0.47 -15.90 -10.08
CA ALA A 113 0.19 -15.13 -11.12
C ALA A 113 0.44 -13.68 -10.70
N ARG A 114 -0.52 -13.07 -10.03
CA ARG A 114 -0.43 -11.70 -9.55
C ARG A 114 0.58 -11.56 -8.42
N HIS A 115 0.59 -12.49 -7.48
CA HIS A 115 1.60 -12.54 -6.42
C HIS A 115 3.00 -12.81 -6.96
N ASP A 116 3.15 -13.64 -7.98
CA ASP A 116 4.43 -13.84 -8.64
C ASP A 116 4.93 -12.55 -9.32
N LEU A 117 4.04 -11.84 -10.00
CA LEU A 117 4.35 -10.54 -10.59
C LEU A 117 4.81 -9.53 -9.54
N ALA A 118 4.05 -9.39 -8.45
CA ALA A 118 4.38 -8.46 -7.38
C ALA A 118 5.74 -8.76 -6.74
N ARG A 119 6.04 -10.04 -6.48
CA ARG A 119 7.35 -10.44 -5.94
C ARG A 119 8.50 -10.09 -6.89
N ARG A 120 8.32 -10.26 -8.21
CA ARG A 120 9.35 -9.86 -9.17
C ARG A 120 9.56 -8.34 -9.22
N VAL A 121 8.49 -7.58 -9.11
CA VAL A 121 8.58 -6.11 -9.06
C VAL A 121 9.32 -5.68 -7.79
N ASP A 122 8.96 -6.24 -6.64
CA ASP A 122 9.63 -5.94 -5.37
C ASP A 122 11.11 -6.35 -5.40
N ALA A 123 11.42 -7.55 -5.91
CA ALA A 123 12.81 -7.99 -6.05
C ALA A 123 13.63 -7.08 -6.96
N ASN A 124 13.07 -6.66 -8.08
CA ASN A 124 13.75 -5.73 -8.99
C ASN A 124 13.98 -4.35 -8.33
N TRP A 125 13.00 -3.85 -7.60
CA TRP A 125 13.11 -2.60 -6.90
C TRP A 125 14.17 -2.66 -5.77
N ILE A 126 14.15 -3.72 -4.94
CA ILE A 126 15.13 -3.95 -3.86
C ILE A 126 16.55 -4.11 -4.44
N ALA A 127 16.71 -4.89 -5.52
CA ALA A 127 18.00 -5.00 -6.21
C ALA A 127 18.53 -3.64 -6.70
N GLY A 128 17.62 -2.78 -7.15
CA GLY A 128 17.96 -1.39 -7.49
C GLY A 128 18.51 -0.57 -6.31
N LEU A 129 18.04 -0.83 -5.10
CA LEU A 129 18.59 -0.19 -3.89
C LEU A 129 20.01 -0.65 -3.61
N VAL A 130 20.29 -1.95 -3.77
CA VAL A 130 21.64 -2.51 -3.61
C VAL A 130 22.60 -1.91 -4.64
N VAL A 131 22.22 -1.91 -5.91
CA VAL A 131 23.06 -1.38 -7.00
C VAL A 131 23.39 0.11 -6.79
N ARG A 132 22.48 0.86 -6.19
CA ARG A 132 22.69 2.27 -5.85
C ARG A 132 23.47 2.48 -4.54
N GLY A 133 23.80 1.41 -3.82
CA GLY A 133 24.50 1.48 -2.53
C GLY A 133 23.66 2.08 -1.39
N ILE A 134 22.33 1.99 -1.50
CA ILE A 134 21.40 2.49 -0.47
C ILE A 134 21.27 1.47 0.67
N ILE A 135 21.25 0.18 0.34
CA ILE A 135 21.24 -0.94 1.27
C ILE A 135 22.31 -1.96 0.84
N ASP A 136 22.69 -2.86 1.73
CA ASP A 136 23.56 -3.98 1.40
C ASP A 136 22.79 -5.23 0.97
N GLN A 137 23.52 -6.30 0.62
CA GLN A 137 22.90 -7.55 0.17
C GLN A 137 22.15 -8.27 1.29
N ALA A 138 22.64 -8.19 2.52
CA ALA A 138 22.00 -8.84 3.67
C ALA A 138 20.65 -8.19 3.98
N ASP A 139 20.60 -6.85 3.94
CA ASP A 139 19.35 -6.10 4.05
C ASP A 139 18.36 -6.49 2.94
N ALA A 140 18.83 -6.61 1.70
CA ALA A 140 17.98 -6.97 0.56
C ALA A 140 17.39 -8.36 0.71
N ASP A 141 18.16 -9.34 1.17
CA ASP A 141 17.72 -10.72 1.40
C ASP A 141 16.64 -10.78 2.49
N GLU A 142 16.75 -9.98 3.55
CA GLU A 142 15.72 -9.87 4.56
C GLU A 142 14.46 -9.18 4.03
N MET A 143 14.64 -8.03 3.36
CA MET A 143 13.55 -7.22 2.83
C MET A 143 12.68 -7.95 1.83
N ILE A 144 13.26 -8.79 0.94
CA ILE A 144 12.46 -9.52 -0.04
C ILE A 144 11.58 -10.59 0.61
N HIS A 145 12.07 -11.26 1.64
CA HIS A 145 11.26 -12.21 2.42
C HIS A 145 10.15 -11.51 3.19
N ASP A 146 10.46 -10.35 3.77
CA ASP A 146 9.46 -9.55 4.47
C ASP A 146 8.38 -9.04 3.52
N ALA A 147 8.76 -8.48 2.37
CA ALA A 147 7.82 -8.00 1.36
C ALA A 147 6.89 -9.12 0.85
N ALA A 148 7.42 -10.32 0.64
CA ALA A 148 6.67 -11.44 0.09
C ALA A 148 5.69 -12.08 1.08
N TYR A 149 5.95 -11.99 2.40
CA TYR A 149 5.19 -12.76 3.39
C TYR A 149 4.98 -12.05 4.74
N ARG A 150 6.09 -11.65 5.41
CA ARG A 150 6.00 -11.24 6.81
C ARG A 150 5.28 -9.89 6.99
N LEU A 151 5.35 -8.97 6.02
CA LEU A 151 4.64 -7.70 6.09
C LEU A 151 3.13 -7.89 6.13
N ALA A 152 2.60 -8.74 5.24
CA ALA A 152 1.18 -9.06 5.24
C ALA A 152 0.77 -9.75 6.54
N LYS A 153 1.53 -10.75 6.98
CA LYS A 153 1.27 -11.47 8.24
C LYS A 153 1.17 -10.49 9.43
N ARG A 154 2.15 -9.59 9.57
CA ARG A 154 2.17 -8.58 10.64
C ARG A 154 1.05 -7.54 10.50
N ALA A 155 0.80 -7.05 9.28
CA ALA A 155 -0.21 -6.01 9.04
C ALA A 155 -1.62 -6.50 9.38
N TYR A 156 -1.94 -7.74 9.02
CA TYR A 156 -3.24 -8.36 9.27
C TYR A 156 -3.33 -9.13 10.59
N LYS A 157 -2.26 -9.14 11.40
CA LYS A 157 -2.19 -9.86 12.69
C LYS A 157 -2.50 -11.35 12.56
N PHE A 158 -1.97 -11.99 11.52
CA PHE A 158 -2.02 -13.45 11.37
C PHE A 158 -0.85 -14.08 12.14
N ASP A 159 -1.10 -14.50 13.35
CA ASP A 159 -0.11 -15.18 14.21
C ASP A 159 -0.04 -16.68 13.92
#